data_537b2c1a3a080e3a2a0120b1f741eec8
#
_entry.id   537b2c1a3a080e3a2a0120b1f741eec8
#
_cell.length_a   1.000
_cell.length_b   1.000
_cell.length_c   1.000
_cell.angle_alpha   90.00
_cell.angle_beta   90.00
_cell.angle_gamma   90.00
#
_symmetry.space_group_name_H-M   'P 1'
#
loop_
_entity.id
_entity.type
_entity.pdbx_description
1 polymer ?
#
loop_
_entity_poly.entity_id
_entity_poly.type
_entity_poly.pdbx_seq_one_letter_code
_entity_poly.pdbx_strand_id
1 'polypeptide(L)'
;MQGILCDMTVENKRVFFITFLFSLLLSSGYPSVYGGGTDFQNYRKAAQQEIIQKKDIIKQDPIDFQSYFELGLAYLNLGKHKEEVQAYNEALSLNPKSALIHYNLSIAYDHLKEGKKAIYHMQLAKDLYSQKRDHRKIRSTQRQLRRYFLIYRGLSGKK
;
A
#
# COMPACT_ATOMS: atom_id res chain seq x y z
N MET A 1 1.04 53.35 18.25
CA MET A 1 -0.04 52.35 18.39
C MET A 1 -0.69 52.28 19.79
N GLN A 2 -0.28 53.10 20.76
CA GLN A 2 -0.87 53.11 22.11
C GLN A 2 -2.11 53.99 22.29
N GLY A 3 -2.42 54.86 21.32
CA GLY A 3 -3.53 55.81 21.42
C GLY A 3 -4.91 55.29 20.99
N ILE A 4 -4.99 54.22 20.24
CA ILE A 4 -6.29 53.74 19.64
C ILE A 4 -7.02 52.76 20.54
N LEU A 5 -6.35 52.20 21.53
CA LEU A 5 -6.91 51.18 22.43
C LEU A 5 -7.62 51.71 23.68
N CYS A 6 -7.55 53.02 23.94
CA CYS A 6 -8.07 53.61 25.17
C CYS A 6 -9.57 53.87 25.14
N ASP A 7 -10.17 54.11 23.98
CA ASP A 7 -11.59 54.48 23.81
C ASP A 7 -12.54 53.35 23.36
N MET A 8 -12.03 52.12 23.25
CA MET A 8 -12.86 50.98 22.86
C MET A 8 -13.51 50.28 24.10
N THR A 9 -14.80 50.00 23.99
CA THR A 9 -15.51 49.20 24.99
C THR A 9 -14.90 47.81 25.09
N VAL A 10 -15.09 47.11 26.24
CA VAL A 10 -14.50 45.81 26.50
C VAL A 10 -14.88 44.76 25.46
N GLU A 11 -16.05 44.85 24.86
CA GLU A 11 -16.52 44.00 23.77
C GLU A 11 -15.74 44.25 22.46
N ASN A 12 -15.55 45.52 22.08
CA ASN A 12 -14.80 45.92 20.91
C ASN A 12 -13.30 45.50 21.02
N LYS A 13 -12.72 45.55 22.22
CA LYS A 13 -11.38 45.07 22.48
C LYS A 13 -11.26 43.56 22.26
N ARG A 14 -12.26 42.77 22.69
CA ARG A 14 -12.29 41.30 22.45
C ARG A 14 -12.41 40.98 20.94
N VAL A 15 -13.26 41.63 20.22
CA VAL A 15 -13.42 41.44 18.78
C VAL A 15 -12.13 41.83 18.03
N PHE A 16 -11.50 42.96 18.40
CA PHE A 16 -10.25 43.39 17.79
C PHE A 16 -9.10 42.44 18.08
N PHE A 17 -9.02 41.90 19.31
CA PHE A 17 -8.01 40.88 19.67
C PHE A 17 -8.24 39.56 18.90
N ILE A 18 -9.48 39.14 18.74
CA ILE A 18 -9.81 37.90 18.00
C ILE A 18 -9.49 38.07 16.50
N THR A 19 -9.86 39.22 15.90
CA THR A 19 -9.55 39.47 14.49
C THR A 19 -8.08 39.69 14.23
N PHE A 20 -7.35 40.30 15.18
CA PHE A 20 -5.90 40.51 15.09
C PHE A 20 -5.15 39.17 15.28
N LEU A 21 -5.54 38.32 16.24
CA LEU A 21 -5.03 36.96 16.40
C LEU A 21 -5.32 36.09 15.17
N PHE A 22 -6.52 36.21 14.60
CA PHE A 22 -6.88 35.48 13.38
C PHE A 22 -6.08 35.95 12.15
N SER A 23 -5.79 37.26 12.05
CA SER A 23 -4.91 37.84 11.02
C SER A 23 -3.45 37.41 11.20
N LEU A 24 -2.95 37.31 12.45
CA LEU A 24 -1.60 36.83 12.75
C LEU A 24 -1.48 35.31 12.47
N LEU A 25 -2.52 34.54 12.71
CA LEU A 25 -2.59 33.13 12.38
C LEU A 25 -2.63 32.89 10.85
N LEU A 26 -3.21 33.80 10.08
CA LEU A 26 -3.20 33.73 8.60
C LEU A 26 -1.87 34.20 7.99
N SER A 27 -1.07 35.03 8.70
CA SER A 27 0.23 35.53 8.22
C SER A 27 1.41 34.63 8.63
N SER A 28 1.27 33.85 9.70
CA SER A 28 2.17 32.73 9.99
C SER A 28 1.71 31.58 9.09
N GLY A 29 2.34 31.46 7.91
CA GLY A 29 2.05 30.43 6.92
C GLY A 29 1.92 29.07 7.59
N TYR A 30 0.68 28.67 7.89
CA TYR A 30 0.42 27.26 8.19
C TYR A 30 0.93 26.49 6.99
N PRO A 31 1.86 25.55 7.16
CA PRO A 31 2.19 24.66 6.06
C PRO A 31 0.87 24.06 5.61
N SER A 32 0.51 24.35 4.38
CA SER A 32 -0.69 23.84 3.75
C SER A 32 -0.71 22.32 3.98
N VAL A 33 -1.61 21.83 4.83
CA VAL A 33 -1.83 20.40 5.09
C VAL A 33 -2.31 19.68 3.82
N TYR A 34 -2.44 20.40 2.71
CA TYR A 34 -2.73 19.91 1.36
C TYR A 34 -1.46 19.55 0.56
N GLY A 35 -0.39 19.10 1.22
CA GLY A 35 0.83 18.57 0.58
C GLY A 35 0.68 17.16 -0.01
N GLY A 36 -0.52 16.57 -0.02
CA GLY A 36 -0.73 15.20 -0.47
C GLY A 36 -0.38 14.92 -1.93
N GLY A 37 -0.32 15.95 -2.78
CA GLY A 37 -0.01 15.78 -4.20
C GLY A 37 1.48 15.52 -4.48
N THR A 38 2.37 16.24 -3.80
CA THR A 38 3.82 16.10 -3.97
C THR A 38 4.33 14.79 -3.39
N ASP A 39 3.82 14.37 -2.24
CA ASP A 39 4.20 13.12 -1.59
C ASP A 39 3.79 11.91 -2.42
N PHE A 40 2.59 11.92 -3.01
CA PHE A 40 2.13 10.87 -3.90
C PHE A 40 2.97 10.77 -5.18
N GLN A 41 3.32 11.91 -5.79
CA GLN A 41 4.19 11.92 -6.97
C GLN A 41 5.60 11.43 -6.66
N ASN A 42 6.16 11.83 -5.52
CA ASN A 42 7.45 11.36 -5.07
C ASN A 42 7.45 9.85 -4.79
N TYR A 43 6.39 9.34 -4.15
CA TYR A 43 6.20 7.91 -3.94
C TYR A 43 6.15 7.12 -5.26
N ARG A 44 5.39 7.61 -6.25
CA ARG A 44 5.33 6.96 -7.57
C ARG A 44 6.66 6.96 -8.30
N LYS A 45 7.41 8.07 -8.24
CA LYS A 45 8.75 8.17 -8.82
C LYS A 45 9.71 7.18 -8.15
N ALA A 46 9.69 7.09 -6.83
CA ALA A 46 10.50 6.14 -6.09
C ALA A 46 10.19 4.69 -6.50
N ALA A 47 8.92 4.31 -6.58
CA ALA A 47 8.53 2.98 -7.03
C ALA A 47 8.93 2.70 -8.51
N GLN A 48 8.89 3.71 -9.38
CA GLN A 48 9.38 3.57 -10.76
C GLN A 48 10.89 3.37 -10.83
N GLN A 49 11.66 4.09 -10.00
CA GLN A 49 13.11 3.91 -9.92
C GLN A 49 13.47 2.53 -9.35
N GLU A 50 12.75 2.06 -8.35
CA GLU A 50 12.91 0.72 -7.80
C GLU A 50 12.70 -0.36 -8.89
N ILE A 51 11.68 -0.24 -9.73
CA ILE A 51 11.45 -1.14 -10.87
C ILE A 51 12.66 -1.17 -11.80
N ILE A 52 13.22 -0.01 -12.16
CA ILE A 52 14.39 0.07 -13.03
C ILE A 52 15.59 -0.63 -12.40
N GLN A 53 15.86 -0.31 -11.13
CA GLN A 53 16.97 -0.90 -10.38
C GLN A 53 16.84 -2.43 -10.27
N LYS A 54 15.63 -2.95 -9.93
CA LYS A 54 15.43 -4.39 -9.83
C LYS A 54 15.56 -5.10 -11.18
N LYS A 55 15.10 -4.51 -12.26
CA LYS A 55 15.32 -5.04 -13.61
C LYS A 55 16.79 -5.09 -14.01
N ASP A 56 17.59 -4.12 -13.59
CA ASP A 56 19.01 -4.13 -13.88
C ASP A 56 19.77 -5.18 -13.06
N ILE A 57 19.37 -5.41 -11.79
CA ILE A 57 19.89 -6.50 -10.96
C ILE A 57 19.54 -7.86 -11.62
N ILE A 58 18.27 -8.06 -12.00
CA ILE A 58 17.80 -9.28 -12.66
C ILE A 58 18.56 -9.57 -13.96
N LYS A 59 18.95 -8.54 -14.73
CA LYS A 59 19.80 -8.75 -15.92
C LYS A 59 21.19 -9.29 -15.58
N GLN A 60 21.73 -8.90 -14.42
CA GLN A 60 23.04 -9.34 -13.95
C GLN A 60 22.97 -10.72 -13.28
N ASP A 61 21.91 -10.98 -12.52
CA ASP A 61 21.65 -12.24 -11.83
C ASP A 61 20.20 -12.70 -12.08
N PRO A 62 19.94 -13.45 -13.17
CA PRO A 62 18.58 -13.91 -13.51
C PRO A 62 18.02 -14.98 -12.57
N ILE A 63 18.79 -15.54 -11.66
CA ILE A 63 18.35 -16.58 -10.71
C ILE A 63 18.10 -16.03 -9.29
N ASP A 64 18.23 -14.74 -9.08
CA ASP A 64 17.90 -14.09 -7.82
C ASP A 64 16.38 -13.92 -7.66
N PHE A 65 15.74 -14.90 -6.99
CA PHE A 65 14.30 -14.84 -6.72
C PHE A 65 13.90 -13.64 -5.87
N GLN A 66 14.81 -13.11 -5.05
CA GLN A 66 14.53 -11.96 -4.19
C GLN A 66 14.30 -10.69 -5.02
N SER A 67 15.12 -10.46 -6.05
CA SER A 67 14.94 -9.31 -6.94
C SER A 67 13.62 -9.38 -7.71
N TYR A 68 13.19 -10.56 -8.17
CA TYR A 68 11.86 -10.71 -8.77
C TYR A 68 10.73 -10.48 -7.77
N PHE A 69 10.87 -10.94 -6.53
CA PHE A 69 9.88 -10.68 -5.48
C PHE A 69 9.76 -9.19 -5.17
N GLU A 70 10.87 -8.48 -5.04
CA GLU A 70 10.91 -7.05 -4.78
C GLU A 70 10.38 -6.25 -6.00
N LEU A 71 10.65 -6.69 -7.22
CA LEU A 71 10.04 -6.14 -8.42
C LEU A 71 8.50 -6.26 -8.38
N GLY A 72 7.98 -7.38 -7.90
CA GLY A 72 6.54 -7.57 -7.69
C GLY A 72 5.97 -6.57 -6.67
N LEU A 73 6.67 -6.33 -5.56
CA LEU A 73 6.28 -5.31 -4.58
C LEU A 73 6.29 -3.89 -5.17
N ALA A 74 7.26 -3.56 -5.99
CA ALA A 74 7.33 -2.26 -6.66
C ALA A 74 6.16 -2.08 -7.65
N TYR A 75 5.76 -3.14 -8.37
CA TYR A 75 4.56 -3.11 -9.21
C TYR A 75 3.27 -3.00 -8.41
N LEU A 76 3.15 -3.68 -7.25
CA LEU A 76 2.04 -3.51 -6.31
C LEU A 76 1.88 -2.05 -5.90
N ASN A 77 2.98 -1.37 -5.53
CA ASN A 77 3.02 0.03 -5.15
C ASN A 77 2.48 0.98 -6.24
N LEU A 78 2.54 0.58 -7.50
CA LEU A 78 2.01 1.32 -8.64
C LEU A 78 0.62 0.84 -9.10
N GLY A 79 0.03 -0.17 -8.46
CA GLY A 79 -1.23 -0.78 -8.86
C GLY A 79 -1.15 -1.57 -10.18
N LYS A 80 0.06 -1.95 -10.62
CA LYS A 80 0.30 -2.71 -11.84
C LYS A 80 0.18 -4.22 -11.57
N HIS A 81 -1.06 -4.66 -11.30
CA HIS A 81 -1.30 -6.01 -10.80
C HIS A 81 -1.00 -7.14 -11.79
N LYS A 82 -1.03 -6.89 -13.10
CA LYS A 82 -0.62 -7.90 -14.09
C LYS A 82 0.88 -8.13 -14.06
N GLU A 83 1.66 -7.06 -14.04
CA GLU A 83 3.12 -7.10 -13.94
C GLU A 83 3.57 -7.63 -12.57
N GLU A 84 2.84 -7.29 -11.50
CA GLU A 84 3.02 -7.83 -10.16
C GLU A 84 2.92 -9.38 -10.16
N VAL A 85 1.85 -9.93 -10.77
CA VAL A 85 1.67 -11.38 -10.91
C VAL A 85 2.79 -12.02 -11.71
N GLN A 86 3.23 -11.39 -12.81
CA GLN A 86 4.35 -11.91 -13.61
C GLN A 86 5.64 -11.99 -12.77
N ALA A 87 6.00 -10.90 -12.08
CA ALA A 87 7.20 -10.87 -11.26
C ALA A 87 7.17 -11.90 -10.11
N TYR A 88 6.01 -12.08 -9.44
CA TYR A 88 5.89 -13.11 -8.41
C TYR A 88 5.92 -14.53 -8.98
N ASN A 89 5.42 -14.78 -10.19
CA ASN A 89 5.54 -16.09 -10.83
C ASN A 89 7.01 -16.42 -11.17
N GLU A 90 7.79 -15.44 -11.66
CA GLU A 90 9.23 -15.64 -11.85
C GLU A 90 9.94 -15.93 -10.53
N ALA A 91 9.66 -15.15 -9.47
CA ALA A 91 10.19 -15.42 -8.14
C ALA A 91 9.80 -16.84 -7.64
N LEU A 92 8.57 -17.28 -7.93
CA LEU A 92 8.06 -18.57 -7.52
C LEU A 92 8.70 -19.73 -8.31
N SER A 93 9.02 -19.53 -9.60
CA SER A 93 9.73 -20.52 -10.41
C SER A 93 11.11 -20.85 -9.83
N LEU A 94 11.76 -19.84 -9.24
CA LEU A 94 13.07 -19.96 -8.58
C LEU A 94 12.96 -20.44 -7.14
N ASN A 95 11.87 -20.13 -6.44
CA ASN A 95 11.62 -20.55 -5.05
C ASN A 95 10.19 -21.08 -4.86
N PRO A 96 9.88 -22.31 -5.33
CA PRO A 96 8.50 -22.85 -5.35
C PRO A 96 7.86 -23.06 -3.98
N LYS A 97 8.67 -23.17 -2.91
CA LYS A 97 8.19 -23.41 -1.54
C LYS A 97 8.15 -22.15 -0.69
N SER A 98 8.12 -20.97 -1.32
CA SER A 98 8.00 -19.70 -0.61
C SER A 98 6.55 -19.41 -0.24
N ALA A 99 6.20 -19.61 1.03
CA ALA A 99 4.88 -19.25 1.56
C ALA A 99 4.56 -17.75 1.37
N LEU A 100 5.58 -16.89 1.45
CA LEU A 100 5.42 -15.45 1.29
C LEU A 100 5.07 -15.07 -0.15
N ILE A 101 5.72 -15.68 -1.14
CA ILE A 101 5.41 -15.41 -2.55
C ILE A 101 3.99 -15.88 -2.86
N HIS A 102 3.59 -17.07 -2.44
CA HIS A 102 2.21 -17.56 -2.60
C HIS A 102 1.19 -16.62 -1.94
N TYR A 103 1.47 -16.10 -0.75
CA TYR A 103 0.61 -15.16 -0.06
C TYR A 103 0.41 -13.88 -0.87
N ASN A 104 1.49 -13.27 -1.36
CA ASN A 104 1.42 -12.03 -2.14
C ASN A 104 0.77 -12.26 -3.51
N LEU A 105 1.10 -13.37 -4.19
CA LEU A 105 0.48 -13.76 -5.46
C LEU A 105 -1.04 -13.96 -5.32
N SER A 106 -1.49 -14.50 -4.20
CA SER A 106 -2.92 -14.60 -3.90
C SER A 106 -3.60 -13.22 -3.82
N ILE A 107 -2.94 -12.25 -3.18
CA ILE A 107 -3.46 -10.87 -3.09
C ILE A 107 -3.48 -10.22 -4.47
N ALA A 108 -2.44 -10.40 -5.27
CA ALA A 108 -2.37 -9.88 -6.63
C ALA A 108 -3.50 -10.43 -7.52
N TYR A 109 -3.81 -11.72 -7.42
CA TYR A 109 -4.97 -12.30 -8.10
C TYR A 109 -6.32 -11.79 -7.58
N ASP A 110 -6.43 -11.48 -6.28
CA ASP A 110 -7.64 -10.84 -5.73
C ASP A 110 -7.85 -9.43 -6.33
N HIS A 111 -6.79 -8.64 -6.48
CA HIS A 111 -6.85 -7.35 -7.18
C HIS A 111 -7.32 -7.50 -8.64
N LEU A 112 -6.89 -8.55 -9.33
CA LEU A 112 -7.33 -8.88 -10.69
C LEU A 112 -8.72 -9.54 -10.74
N LYS A 113 -9.39 -9.75 -9.59
CA LYS A 113 -10.68 -10.46 -9.48
C LYS A 113 -10.64 -11.92 -9.95
N GLU A 114 -9.46 -12.52 -9.98
CA GLU A 114 -9.25 -13.93 -10.31
C GLU A 114 -9.39 -14.82 -9.07
N GLY A 115 -10.59 -14.85 -8.49
CA GLY A 115 -10.87 -15.46 -7.18
C GLY A 115 -10.43 -16.92 -7.03
N LYS A 116 -10.55 -17.74 -8.08
CA LYS A 116 -10.10 -19.15 -8.02
C LYS A 116 -8.59 -19.23 -7.79
N LYS A 117 -7.79 -18.43 -8.51
CA LYS A 117 -6.34 -18.39 -8.34
C LYS A 117 -5.95 -17.78 -7.00
N ALA A 118 -6.64 -16.73 -6.56
CA ALA A 118 -6.42 -16.13 -5.25
C ALA A 118 -6.61 -17.14 -4.12
N ILE A 119 -7.70 -17.92 -4.14
CA ILE A 119 -7.97 -18.98 -3.15
C ILE A 119 -6.88 -20.06 -3.21
N TYR A 120 -6.53 -20.53 -4.40
CA TYR A 120 -5.53 -21.56 -4.61
C TYR A 120 -4.17 -21.19 -3.98
N HIS A 121 -3.64 -20.01 -4.32
CA HIS A 121 -2.36 -19.56 -3.80
C HIS A 121 -2.41 -19.25 -2.30
N MET A 122 -3.53 -18.74 -1.76
CA MET A 122 -3.68 -18.53 -0.32
C MET A 122 -3.71 -19.85 0.45
N GLN A 123 -4.30 -20.90 -0.13
CA GLN A 123 -4.29 -22.24 0.45
C GLN A 123 -2.86 -22.80 0.52
N LEU A 124 -2.10 -22.70 -0.57
CA LEU A 124 -0.69 -23.12 -0.59
C LEU A 124 0.16 -22.35 0.45
N ALA A 125 -0.05 -21.02 0.55
CA ALA A 125 0.63 -20.21 1.57
C ALA A 125 0.31 -20.72 2.98
N LYS A 126 -0.97 -20.99 3.28
CA LYS A 126 -1.40 -21.53 4.58
C LYS A 126 -0.71 -22.87 4.88
N ASP A 127 -0.67 -23.78 3.92
CA ASP A 127 -0.10 -25.11 4.10
C ASP A 127 1.43 -25.04 4.34
N LEU A 128 2.14 -24.18 3.59
CA LEU A 128 3.57 -23.93 3.79
C LEU A 128 3.87 -23.26 5.13
N TYR A 129 3.04 -22.30 5.59
CA TYR A 129 3.17 -21.74 6.93
C TYR A 129 2.86 -22.76 8.03
N SER A 130 1.94 -23.71 7.77
CA SER A 130 1.64 -24.80 8.71
C SER A 130 2.84 -25.74 8.89
N GLN A 131 3.53 -26.09 7.79
CA GLN A 131 4.76 -26.88 7.84
C GLN A 131 5.87 -26.18 8.66
N LYS A 132 5.94 -24.84 8.57
CA LYS A 132 6.88 -24.02 9.35
C LYS A 132 6.40 -23.72 10.77
N ARG A 133 5.20 -24.17 11.17
CA ARG A 133 4.56 -23.89 12.46
C ARG A 133 4.41 -22.40 12.78
N ASP A 134 4.29 -21.54 11.75
CA ASP A 134 4.07 -20.11 11.93
C ASP A 134 2.59 -19.82 12.22
N HIS A 135 2.20 -19.98 13.49
CA HIS A 135 0.81 -19.79 13.94
C HIS A 135 0.24 -18.41 13.64
N ARG A 136 1.08 -17.37 13.61
CA ARG A 136 0.65 -16.00 13.29
C ARG A 136 0.23 -15.90 11.83
N LYS A 137 1.06 -16.40 10.92
CA LYS A 137 0.79 -16.41 9.48
C LYS A 137 -0.35 -17.36 9.11
N ILE A 138 -0.46 -18.50 9.77
CA ILE A 138 -1.59 -19.44 9.60
C ILE A 138 -2.90 -18.73 9.90
N ARG A 139 -3.03 -18.02 11.03
CA ARG A 139 -4.24 -17.28 11.37
C ARG A 139 -4.57 -16.16 10.36
N SER A 140 -3.54 -15.48 9.86
CA SER A 140 -3.71 -14.46 8.82
C SER A 140 -4.24 -15.04 7.52
N THR A 141 -3.64 -16.11 7.01
CA THR A 141 -4.08 -16.79 5.78
C THR A 141 -5.50 -17.38 5.93
N GLN A 142 -5.85 -17.94 7.08
CA GLN A 142 -7.19 -18.45 7.35
C GLN A 142 -8.27 -17.34 7.30
N ARG A 143 -7.96 -16.16 7.86
CA ARG A 143 -8.88 -15.01 7.76
C ARG A 143 -9.07 -14.56 6.32
N GLN A 144 -7.99 -14.51 5.55
CA GLN A 144 -8.04 -14.11 4.14
C GLN A 144 -8.81 -15.13 3.29
N LEU A 145 -8.61 -16.42 3.52
CA LEU A 145 -9.38 -17.48 2.86
C LEU A 145 -10.88 -17.36 3.13
N ARG A 146 -11.28 -17.15 4.39
CA ARG A 146 -12.71 -16.93 4.71
C ARG A 146 -13.28 -15.74 3.94
N ARG A 147 -12.53 -14.63 3.85
CA ARG A 147 -12.94 -13.46 3.06
C ARG A 147 -13.10 -13.81 1.58
N TYR A 148 -12.15 -14.53 1.00
CA TYR A 148 -12.24 -14.93 -0.41
C TYR A 148 -13.41 -15.85 -0.67
N PHE A 149 -13.68 -16.83 0.18
CA PHE A 149 -14.84 -17.69 0.04
C PHE A 149 -16.16 -16.91 0.10
N LEU A 150 -16.27 -15.90 0.95
CA LEU A 150 -17.46 -15.04 1.00
C LEU A 150 -17.63 -14.21 -0.28
N ILE A 151 -16.56 -13.62 -0.79
CA ILE A 151 -16.59 -12.77 -1.99
C ILE A 151 -16.86 -13.60 -3.25
N TYR A 152 -16.18 -14.73 -3.41
CA TYR A 152 -16.16 -15.49 -4.65
C TYR A 152 -17.18 -16.64 -4.69
N ARG A 153 -17.81 -17.01 -3.55
CA ARG A 153 -18.86 -18.04 -3.49
C ARG A 153 -20.09 -17.67 -4.36
N GLY A 154 -20.41 -16.38 -4.42
CA GLY A 154 -21.53 -15.89 -5.25
C GLY A 154 -21.26 -15.91 -6.75
N LEU A 155 -20.00 -16.03 -7.19
CA LEU A 155 -19.61 -16.08 -8.60
C LEU A 155 -19.66 -17.49 -9.20
N SER A 156 -19.68 -18.52 -8.35
CA SER A 156 -19.72 -19.94 -8.75
C SER A 156 -21.15 -20.39 -9.15
N GLY A 157 -22.17 -19.62 -8.82
CA GLY A 157 -23.59 -19.97 -9.07
C GLY A 157 -24.25 -19.28 -10.26
N LYS A 158 -23.54 -18.44 -11.00
CA LYS A 158 -24.05 -17.84 -12.25
C LYS A 158 -23.34 -18.46 -13.45
N LYS A 159 -23.86 -19.59 -13.88
CA LYS A 159 -23.73 -20.13 -15.25
C LYS A 159 -25.02 -19.88 -15.99
#